data_c3058511569a8ea94270d3c98c44614d
#
_entry.id   c3058511569a8ea94270d3c98c44614d
#
_cell.length_a   1.000
_cell.length_b   1.000
_cell.length_c   1.000
_cell.angle_alpha   90.00
_cell.angle_beta   90.00
_cell.angle_gamma   90.00
#
_symmetry.space_group_name_H-M   'P 1'
#
loop_
_entity.id
_entity.type
_entity.pdbx_description
1 polymer ?
#
loop_
_entity_poly.entity_id
_entity_poly.type
_entity_poly.pdbx_seq_one_letter_code
_entity_poly.pdbx_strand_id
1 'polypeptide(L)'
;MANEERPYQQSLPWRATSSTTLGLVGFLSRTFLYAFNRTEVQGVEKFMELLDERRDERSRTRGLLTVSNHTSIVDDPLVWGVLPHRYYWTTSNMRFSLGSADICFKNILAATFFTFGNTLPAHRSAHSKFGGLFQPTMTQCIRLLSDPHAGTYELHPAEDRSLESLPRSDPFSSAELTYSTTGTDSNPAPSAYPSRRFSWIHIFPEGMIHQHPDKVMRYFKWGVARLILESEPCPDVVPMWIDGPQHIMDNERGWPRAIPRAGKDVSVTFGDVVDSEKVFEPFRQRWRAMKEKAKRKQLQDSGDHSTVDTIDSLGVVTDEDLKFGKEAQQLRIDVTMAVRNEVLKVRRSTGLADEDPKRGLADTWRKEGSLAREGLKQDGSSIKDT
;
A
#
# COMPACT_ATOMS: atom_id res chain seq x y z
N MET A 1 -14.49 -34.00 8.24
CA MET A 1 -13.16 -33.42 8.02
C MET A 1 -12.90 -32.54 9.22
N ALA A 2 -11.81 -32.74 9.95
CA ALA A 2 -11.50 -31.99 11.16
C ALA A 2 -11.37 -30.50 10.77
N ASN A 3 -12.09 -29.62 11.51
CA ASN A 3 -11.91 -28.20 11.41
C ASN A 3 -10.47 -27.88 11.83
N GLU A 4 -9.59 -27.60 10.88
CA GLU A 4 -8.27 -27.07 11.21
C GLU A 4 -8.47 -25.61 11.64
N GLU A 5 -8.24 -25.33 12.89
CA GLU A 5 -8.26 -23.96 13.44
C GLU A 5 -7.26 -23.09 12.68
N ARG A 6 -7.71 -21.94 12.24
CA ARG A 6 -6.85 -20.97 11.56
C ARG A 6 -5.77 -20.49 12.51
N PRO A 7 -4.46 -20.63 12.19
CA PRO A 7 -3.40 -20.25 13.09
C PRO A 7 -3.41 -18.72 13.32
N TYR A 8 -3.26 -18.31 14.58
CA TYR A 8 -3.21 -16.89 14.96
C TYR A 8 -2.09 -16.11 14.25
N GLN A 9 -0.99 -16.77 13.97
CA GLN A 9 0.19 -16.16 13.31
C GLN A 9 0.86 -17.15 12.37
N GLN A 10 1.64 -16.62 11.45
CA GLN A 10 2.47 -17.41 10.56
C GLN A 10 3.44 -18.32 11.32
N SER A 11 3.82 -19.44 10.73
CA SER A 11 4.73 -20.41 11.34
C SER A 11 6.07 -19.79 11.77
N LEU A 12 6.69 -20.37 12.78
CA LEU A 12 7.98 -19.89 13.30
C LEU A 12 9.09 -19.82 12.22
N PRO A 13 9.26 -20.84 11.33
CA PRO A 13 10.22 -20.74 10.22
C PRO A 13 9.92 -19.56 9.29
N TRP A 14 8.64 -19.35 8.94
CA TRP A 14 8.24 -18.20 8.13
C TRP A 14 8.65 -16.87 8.78
N ARG A 15 8.29 -16.69 10.06
CA ARG A 15 8.60 -15.45 10.80
C ARG A 15 10.10 -15.22 10.93
N ALA A 16 10.87 -16.27 11.22
CA ALA A 16 12.33 -16.18 11.30
C ALA A 16 12.95 -15.77 9.96
N THR A 17 12.52 -16.39 8.84
CA THR A 17 13.02 -16.04 7.50
C THR A 17 12.64 -14.62 7.11
N SER A 18 11.40 -14.22 7.33
CA SER A 18 10.95 -12.85 7.04
C SER A 18 11.70 -11.81 7.90
N SER A 19 11.87 -12.08 9.19
CA SER A 19 12.64 -11.21 10.10
C SER A 19 14.09 -11.06 9.64
N THR A 20 14.73 -12.17 9.25
CA THR A 20 16.12 -12.16 8.75
C THR A 20 16.22 -11.37 7.44
N THR A 21 15.27 -11.57 6.51
CA THR A 21 15.24 -10.84 5.23
C THR A 21 15.07 -9.33 5.45
N LEU A 22 14.09 -8.92 6.25
CA LEU A 22 13.83 -7.51 6.57
C LEU A 22 14.99 -6.89 7.35
N GLY A 23 15.54 -7.63 8.33
CA GLY A 23 16.68 -7.20 9.13
C GLY A 23 17.94 -6.97 8.28
N LEU A 24 18.25 -7.90 7.39
CA LEU A 24 19.40 -7.79 6.49
C LEU A 24 19.22 -6.62 5.49
N VAL A 25 18.06 -6.54 4.84
CA VAL A 25 17.76 -5.45 3.91
C VAL A 25 17.82 -4.10 4.61
N GLY A 26 17.22 -3.97 5.80
CA GLY A 26 17.26 -2.75 6.59
C GLY A 26 18.69 -2.38 7.03
N PHE A 27 19.50 -3.37 7.45
CA PHE A 27 20.90 -3.15 7.80
C PHE A 27 21.72 -2.64 6.60
N LEU A 28 21.57 -3.28 5.45
CA LEU A 28 22.27 -2.88 4.23
C LEU A 28 21.84 -1.48 3.76
N SER A 29 20.51 -1.21 3.79
CA SER A 29 19.97 0.11 3.45
C SER A 29 20.50 1.20 4.37
N ARG A 30 20.51 0.95 5.69
CA ARG A 30 21.04 1.90 6.67
C ARG A 30 22.52 2.14 6.48
N THR A 31 23.29 1.08 6.30
CA THR A 31 24.74 1.19 6.03
C THR A 31 24.98 2.00 4.76
N PHE A 32 24.23 1.73 3.70
CA PHE A 32 24.36 2.47 2.44
C PHE A 32 24.01 3.96 2.60
N LEU A 33 22.93 4.27 3.32
CA LEU A 33 22.52 5.65 3.58
C LEU A 33 23.55 6.44 4.38
N TYR A 34 24.05 5.89 5.49
CA TYR A 34 24.84 6.66 6.44
C TYR A 34 26.36 6.51 6.27
N ALA A 35 26.84 5.40 5.68
CA ALA A 35 28.27 5.21 5.44
C ALA A 35 28.71 5.69 4.04
N PHE A 36 27.80 5.67 3.06
CA PHE A 36 28.15 5.96 1.67
C PHE A 36 27.43 7.17 1.08
N ASN A 37 26.48 7.77 1.80
CA ASN A 37 25.71 8.93 1.34
C ASN A 37 25.56 9.94 2.48
N ARG A 38 25.13 11.16 2.14
CA ARG A 38 24.74 12.18 3.12
C ARG A 38 23.23 12.12 3.30
N THR A 39 22.79 11.66 4.48
CA THR A 39 21.39 11.40 4.73
C THR A 39 20.84 12.37 5.76
N GLU A 40 19.80 13.10 5.38
CA GLU A 40 19.03 13.98 6.24
C GLU A 40 17.63 13.40 6.46
N VAL A 41 17.16 13.42 7.70
CA VAL A 41 15.84 12.88 8.05
C VAL A 41 15.11 13.90 8.94
N GLN A 42 13.85 14.17 8.59
CA GLN A 42 13.01 15.11 9.34
C GLN A 42 11.71 14.43 9.75
N GLY A 43 11.22 14.71 10.96
CA GLY A 43 9.95 14.21 11.49
C GLY A 43 9.94 12.72 11.85
N VAL A 44 11.09 12.05 11.84
CA VAL A 44 11.19 10.60 12.11
C VAL A 44 10.92 10.27 13.57
N GLU A 45 11.14 11.18 14.50
CA GLU A 45 10.96 10.98 15.94
C GLU A 45 9.47 10.67 16.24
N LYS A 46 8.56 11.51 15.76
CA LYS A 46 7.11 11.30 15.91
C LYS A 46 6.65 10.01 15.21
N PHE A 47 7.24 9.70 14.07
CA PHE A 47 6.94 8.46 13.38
C PHE A 47 7.42 7.23 14.17
N MET A 48 8.58 7.30 14.82
CA MET A 48 9.06 6.25 15.72
C MET A 48 8.18 6.08 16.95
N GLU A 49 7.70 7.18 17.55
CA GLU A 49 6.74 7.14 18.66
C GLU A 49 5.47 6.39 18.23
N LEU A 50 4.91 6.73 17.07
CA LEU A 50 3.77 6.01 16.49
C LEU A 50 4.05 4.52 16.28
N LEU A 51 5.23 4.15 15.80
CA LEU A 51 5.62 2.74 15.63
C LEU A 51 5.80 2.02 16.98
N ASP A 52 6.32 2.71 18.00
CA ASP A 52 6.50 2.13 19.34
C ASP A 52 5.14 1.89 20.03
N GLU A 53 4.16 2.81 19.90
CA GLU A 53 2.77 2.62 20.35
C GLU A 53 2.10 1.41 19.67
N ARG A 54 2.40 1.17 18.40
CA ARG A 54 1.87 0.08 17.59
C ARG A 54 2.62 -1.25 17.72
N ARG A 55 3.62 -1.33 18.60
CA ARG A 55 4.50 -2.50 18.73
C ARG A 55 3.76 -3.76 19.13
N ASP A 56 2.84 -3.66 20.08
CA ASP A 56 1.92 -4.74 20.42
C ASP A 56 0.76 -4.75 19.40
N GLU A 57 0.65 -5.84 18.65
CA GLU A 57 -0.40 -6.03 17.65
C GLU A 57 -1.80 -6.06 18.25
N ARG A 58 -1.93 -6.40 19.55
CA ARG A 58 -3.21 -6.47 20.27
C ARG A 58 -3.73 -5.09 20.67
N SER A 59 -2.83 -4.14 20.88
CA SER A 59 -3.17 -2.76 21.24
C SER A 59 -3.57 -1.90 20.04
N ARG A 60 -3.31 -2.36 18.80
CA ARG A 60 -3.61 -1.60 17.60
C ARG A 60 -5.11 -1.46 17.39
N THR A 61 -5.54 -0.24 17.14
CA THR A 61 -6.96 0.12 16.89
C THR A 61 -7.22 0.57 15.46
N ARG A 62 -6.16 0.93 14.70
CA ARG A 62 -6.23 1.39 13.31
C ARG A 62 -5.05 0.85 12.51
N GLY A 63 -5.23 0.67 11.20
CA GLY A 63 -4.14 0.44 10.26
C GLY A 63 -3.23 1.68 10.15
N LEU A 64 -2.02 1.49 9.65
CA LEU A 64 -1.10 2.59 9.32
C LEU A 64 -0.86 2.63 7.82
N LEU A 65 -1.06 3.76 7.19
CA LEU A 65 -0.82 3.99 5.77
C LEU A 65 0.22 5.10 5.59
N THR A 66 1.42 4.74 5.14
CA THR A 66 2.40 5.74 4.71
C THR A 66 2.33 5.94 3.20
N VAL A 67 2.39 7.19 2.77
CA VAL A 67 2.20 7.59 1.37
C VAL A 67 3.32 8.53 0.96
N SER A 68 4.04 8.23 -0.10
CA SER A 68 5.11 9.10 -0.61
C SER A 68 5.12 9.24 -2.13
N ASN A 69 5.94 10.16 -2.64
CA ASN A 69 6.38 10.20 -4.02
C ASN A 69 7.30 9.02 -4.35
N HIS A 70 7.49 8.70 -5.65
CA HIS A 70 8.31 7.58 -6.13
C HIS A 70 9.37 8.05 -7.11
N THR A 71 10.63 8.05 -6.68
CA THR A 71 11.75 8.63 -7.42
C THR A 71 12.74 7.59 -7.95
N SER A 72 12.75 6.38 -7.36
CA SER A 72 13.78 5.38 -7.68
C SER A 72 13.29 3.95 -7.42
N ILE A 73 13.85 2.98 -8.14
CA ILE A 73 13.62 1.55 -7.91
C ILE A 73 14.10 1.08 -6.52
N VAL A 74 14.93 1.87 -5.85
CA VAL A 74 15.46 1.56 -4.52
C VAL A 74 14.71 2.31 -3.40
N ASP A 75 13.69 3.10 -3.71
CA ASP A 75 12.98 3.89 -2.69
C ASP A 75 12.48 3.00 -1.56
N ASP A 76 11.72 1.92 -1.87
CA ASP A 76 11.08 1.11 -0.83
C ASP A 76 12.10 0.46 0.12
N PRO A 77 13.13 -0.27 -0.29
CA PRO A 77 14.07 -0.79 0.70
C PRO A 77 14.91 0.31 1.37
N LEU A 78 15.28 1.35 0.62
CA LEU A 78 16.26 2.34 1.07
C LEU A 78 15.70 3.30 2.12
N VAL A 79 14.48 3.82 1.88
CA VAL A 79 13.88 4.83 2.76
C VAL A 79 13.71 4.33 4.20
N TRP A 80 13.47 3.04 4.38
CA TRP A 80 13.31 2.46 5.70
C TRP A 80 14.64 2.26 6.45
N GLY A 81 15.78 2.33 5.74
CA GLY A 81 17.11 2.37 6.35
C GLY A 81 17.33 3.55 7.30
N VAL A 82 16.48 4.58 7.27
CA VAL A 82 16.54 5.69 8.23
C VAL A 82 16.11 5.27 9.64
N LEU A 83 15.30 4.21 9.77
CA LEU A 83 14.85 3.72 11.07
C LEU A 83 15.98 3.00 11.82
N PRO A 84 16.04 3.06 13.17
CA PRO A 84 16.92 2.24 13.97
C PRO A 84 16.71 0.73 13.78
N HIS A 85 17.77 -0.06 13.95
CA HIS A 85 17.76 -1.51 13.71
C HIS A 85 16.65 -2.27 14.45
N ARG A 86 16.25 -1.82 15.63
CA ARG A 86 15.21 -2.47 16.44
C ARG A 86 13.88 -2.65 15.68
N TYR A 87 13.58 -1.79 14.71
CA TYR A 87 12.32 -1.84 13.96
C TYR A 87 12.32 -2.94 12.90
N TYR A 88 13.46 -3.31 12.32
CA TYR A 88 13.52 -4.30 11.23
C TYR A 88 13.22 -5.73 11.68
N TRP A 89 13.49 -6.04 12.95
CA TRP A 89 13.34 -7.39 13.50
C TRP A 89 11.91 -7.72 13.94
N THR A 90 11.04 -6.73 14.03
CA THR A 90 9.64 -6.90 14.44
C THR A 90 8.76 -6.98 13.20
N THR A 91 8.66 -8.16 12.58
CA THR A 91 7.95 -8.36 11.30
C THR A 91 6.48 -7.99 11.37
N SER A 92 5.82 -8.09 12.53
CA SER A 92 4.43 -7.69 12.72
C SER A 92 4.24 -6.17 12.65
N ASN A 93 5.28 -5.39 12.91
CA ASN A 93 5.26 -3.92 12.89
C ASN A 93 6.04 -3.33 11.69
N MET A 94 6.48 -4.18 10.75
CA MET A 94 7.07 -3.71 9.49
C MET A 94 6.00 -3.56 8.40
N ARG A 95 6.22 -2.55 7.56
CA ARG A 95 5.30 -2.27 6.46
C ARG A 95 5.14 -3.45 5.51
N PHE A 96 3.97 -3.54 4.91
CA PHE A 96 3.78 -4.19 3.62
C PHE A 96 3.89 -3.13 2.51
N SER A 97 4.41 -3.53 1.36
CA SER A 97 4.47 -2.68 0.16
C SER A 97 3.91 -3.42 -1.05
N LEU A 98 3.62 -2.68 -2.11
CA LEU A 98 3.14 -3.25 -3.37
C LEU A 98 4.28 -3.25 -4.38
N GLY A 99 4.71 -4.44 -4.79
CA GLY A 99 5.71 -4.64 -5.83
C GLY A 99 5.07 -5.01 -7.16
N SER A 100 5.61 -4.49 -8.25
CA SER A 100 5.13 -4.83 -9.60
C SER A 100 5.29 -6.33 -9.86
N ALA A 101 4.19 -7.03 -10.18
CA ALA A 101 4.17 -8.49 -10.33
C ALA A 101 5.13 -8.96 -11.43
N ASP A 102 5.20 -8.23 -12.55
CA ASP A 102 6.07 -8.53 -13.69
C ASP A 102 7.56 -8.29 -13.41
N ILE A 103 7.90 -7.53 -12.37
CA ILE A 103 9.29 -7.24 -11.97
C ILE A 103 9.69 -8.04 -10.73
N CYS A 104 8.94 -7.89 -9.64
CA CYS A 104 9.27 -8.44 -8.33
C CYS A 104 8.93 -9.93 -8.20
N PHE A 105 7.99 -10.44 -9.00
CA PHE A 105 7.49 -11.82 -8.92
C PHE A 105 7.74 -12.61 -10.22
N LYS A 106 8.67 -12.17 -11.04
CA LYS A 106 8.96 -12.78 -12.36
C LYS A 106 9.50 -14.21 -12.30
N ASN A 107 10.08 -14.64 -11.21
CA ASN A 107 10.60 -15.98 -10.97
C ASN A 107 10.55 -16.33 -9.48
N ILE A 108 10.72 -17.61 -9.16
CA ILE A 108 10.56 -18.15 -7.81
C ILE A 108 11.51 -17.49 -6.78
N LEU A 109 12.76 -17.19 -7.14
CA LEU A 109 13.74 -16.59 -6.24
C LEU A 109 13.36 -15.16 -5.89
N ALA A 110 13.01 -14.36 -6.90
CA ALA A 110 12.54 -12.99 -6.70
C ALA A 110 11.23 -12.98 -5.90
N ALA A 111 10.25 -13.82 -6.28
CA ALA A 111 8.98 -13.92 -5.56
C ALA A 111 9.20 -14.28 -4.09
N THR A 112 10.05 -15.26 -3.79
CA THR A 112 10.39 -15.66 -2.42
C THR A 112 11.01 -14.49 -1.64
N PHE A 113 12.00 -13.81 -2.22
CA PHE A 113 12.66 -12.66 -1.59
C PHE A 113 11.68 -11.53 -1.27
N PHE A 114 10.87 -11.13 -2.25
CA PHE A 114 9.90 -10.06 -2.07
C PHE A 114 8.78 -10.44 -1.10
N THR A 115 8.32 -11.68 -1.14
CA THR A 115 7.32 -12.19 -0.19
C THR A 115 7.81 -12.13 1.26
N PHE A 116 9.04 -12.60 1.53
CA PHE A 116 9.63 -12.48 2.87
C PHE A 116 9.98 -11.03 3.25
N GLY A 117 10.13 -10.14 2.29
CA GLY A 117 10.25 -8.69 2.46
C GLY A 117 8.90 -7.95 2.67
N ASN A 118 7.81 -8.68 2.94
CA ASN A 118 6.44 -8.12 3.06
C ASN A 118 5.98 -7.35 1.82
N THR A 119 6.36 -7.79 0.63
CA THR A 119 5.89 -7.19 -0.64
C THR A 119 4.76 -8.02 -1.20
N LEU A 120 3.68 -7.37 -1.62
CA LEU A 120 2.50 -7.96 -2.24
C LEU A 120 2.53 -7.75 -3.76
N PRO A 121 2.20 -8.78 -4.58
CA PRO A 121 2.22 -8.66 -6.04
C PRO A 121 1.09 -7.76 -6.54
N ALA A 122 1.43 -6.62 -7.15
CA ALA A 122 0.49 -5.71 -7.78
C ALA A 122 0.64 -5.74 -9.30
N HIS A 123 -0.47 -5.94 -10.02
CA HIS A 123 -0.49 -5.92 -11.47
C HIS A 123 -0.70 -4.50 -11.99
N ARG A 124 0.18 -4.07 -12.89
CA ARG A 124 0.06 -2.78 -13.57
C ARG A 124 -0.82 -2.93 -14.80
N SER A 125 -1.87 -2.11 -14.93
CA SER A 125 -2.82 -2.19 -16.06
C SER A 125 -2.15 -2.03 -17.43
N ALA A 126 -1.03 -1.32 -17.51
CA ALA A 126 -0.28 -1.15 -18.75
C ALA A 126 0.46 -2.43 -19.21
N HIS A 127 0.70 -3.38 -18.29
CA HIS A 127 1.51 -4.57 -18.53
C HIS A 127 0.76 -5.89 -18.27
N SER A 128 -0.42 -5.84 -17.66
CA SER A 128 -1.17 -7.04 -17.28
C SER A 128 -2.67 -6.80 -17.35
N LYS A 129 -3.40 -7.75 -17.96
CA LYS A 129 -4.87 -7.77 -17.97
C LYS A 129 -5.50 -7.96 -16.57
N PHE A 130 -4.72 -8.40 -15.60
CA PHE A 130 -5.13 -8.57 -14.21
C PHE A 130 -4.90 -7.30 -13.37
N GLY A 131 -4.33 -6.26 -13.98
CA GLY A 131 -4.15 -4.97 -13.34
C GLY A 131 -5.46 -4.21 -13.20
N GLY A 132 -5.45 -3.24 -12.31
CA GLY A 132 -6.59 -2.36 -12.12
C GLY A 132 -6.91 -2.08 -10.67
N LEU A 133 -7.94 -1.27 -10.49
CA LEU A 133 -8.33 -0.77 -9.18
C LEU A 133 -8.83 -1.88 -8.23
N PHE A 134 -9.54 -2.88 -8.78
CA PHE A 134 -10.21 -3.93 -8.02
C PHE A 134 -9.47 -5.26 -8.01
N GLN A 135 -8.14 -5.24 -8.22
CA GLN A 135 -7.32 -6.45 -8.15
C GLN A 135 -7.27 -7.02 -6.72
N PRO A 136 -7.11 -8.36 -6.56
CA PRO A 136 -7.12 -9.03 -5.26
C PRO A 136 -6.09 -8.48 -4.27
N THR A 137 -4.93 -8.01 -4.73
CA THR A 137 -3.91 -7.39 -3.89
C THR A 137 -4.42 -6.13 -3.17
N MET A 138 -5.28 -5.34 -3.81
CA MET A 138 -5.90 -4.19 -3.14
C MET A 138 -6.84 -4.62 -2.02
N THR A 139 -7.57 -5.72 -2.20
CA THR A 139 -8.38 -6.33 -1.14
C THR A 139 -7.50 -6.79 0.02
N GLN A 140 -6.36 -7.45 -0.24
CA GLN A 140 -5.40 -7.79 0.80
C GLN A 140 -4.92 -6.57 1.59
N CYS A 141 -4.60 -5.46 0.92
CA CYS A 141 -4.16 -4.24 1.59
C CYS A 141 -5.25 -3.64 2.49
N ILE A 142 -6.50 -3.60 2.03
CA ILE A 142 -7.65 -3.09 2.80
C ILE A 142 -7.85 -3.95 4.06
N ARG A 143 -7.79 -5.26 3.92
CA ARG A 143 -7.93 -6.22 5.04
C ARG A 143 -6.76 -6.11 6.03
N LEU A 144 -5.54 -5.92 5.56
CA LEU A 144 -4.38 -5.67 6.41
C LEU A 144 -4.47 -4.35 7.18
N LEU A 145 -5.05 -3.31 6.60
CA LEU A 145 -5.28 -2.03 7.29
C LEU A 145 -6.44 -2.09 8.30
N SER A 146 -7.22 -3.15 8.29
CA SER A 146 -8.42 -3.36 9.10
C SER A 146 -8.26 -4.57 10.04
N ASP A 147 -9.36 -4.96 10.70
CA ASP A 147 -9.45 -6.24 11.43
C ASP A 147 -10.55 -7.11 10.81
N PRO A 148 -10.23 -7.92 9.78
CA PRO A 148 -11.21 -8.79 9.14
C PRO A 148 -11.72 -9.92 10.05
N HIS A 149 -11.14 -10.08 11.24
CA HIS A 149 -11.47 -11.14 12.20
C HIS A 149 -12.17 -10.60 13.46
N ALA A 150 -12.50 -9.30 13.53
CA ALA A 150 -13.10 -8.69 14.73
C ALA A 150 -14.36 -9.41 15.22
N GLY A 151 -15.28 -9.79 14.31
CA GLY A 151 -16.50 -10.50 14.65
C GLY A 151 -16.29 -11.91 15.23
N THR A 152 -15.14 -12.53 14.99
CA THR A 152 -14.83 -13.87 15.52
C THR A 152 -14.34 -13.82 16.97
N TYR A 153 -13.79 -12.68 17.42
CA TYR A 153 -13.30 -12.54 18.80
C TYR A 153 -14.45 -12.32 19.81
N GLU A 154 -15.52 -11.69 19.37
CA GLU A 154 -16.70 -11.42 20.22
C GLU A 154 -17.57 -12.65 20.42
N LEU A 155 -17.57 -13.57 19.45
CA LEU A 155 -18.41 -14.77 19.48
C LEU A 155 -17.79 -15.95 20.25
N HIS A 156 -16.46 -15.97 20.42
CA HIS A 156 -15.75 -17.09 21.04
C HIS A 156 -14.66 -16.60 22.01
N PRO A 157 -14.70 -16.99 23.29
CA PRO A 157 -13.55 -16.87 24.20
C PRO A 157 -12.33 -17.57 23.60
N ALA A 158 -11.13 -17.19 24.04
CA ALA A 158 -9.85 -17.55 23.41
C ALA A 158 -9.61 -19.05 23.15
N GLU A 159 -10.43 -19.93 23.69
CA GLU A 159 -10.28 -21.39 23.67
C GLU A 159 -11.12 -22.11 22.58
N ASP A 160 -12.09 -21.42 21.94
CA ASP A 160 -13.01 -22.07 20.98
C ASP A 160 -13.19 -21.22 19.69
N ARG A 161 -12.12 -21.00 18.97
CA ARG A 161 -12.11 -20.18 17.72
C ARG A 161 -12.11 -21.08 16.49
N SER A 162 -13.27 -21.64 16.15
CA SER A 162 -13.43 -22.43 14.93
C SER A 162 -13.73 -21.55 13.68
N LEU A 163 -13.29 -22.01 12.51
CA LEU A 163 -13.45 -21.36 11.20
C LEU A 163 -14.89 -21.23 10.71
N GLU A 164 -15.86 -21.88 11.38
CA GLU A 164 -17.25 -21.94 10.92
C GLU A 164 -18.01 -20.62 11.05
N SER A 165 -17.51 -19.68 11.83
CA SER A 165 -18.17 -18.39 12.11
C SER A 165 -17.81 -17.26 11.13
N LEU A 166 -16.90 -17.50 10.15
CA LEU A 166 -16.57 -16.49 9.14
C LEU A 166 -17.62 -16.47 8.03
N PRO A 167 -17.99 -15.29 7.50
CA PRO A 167 -18.89 -15.19 6.34
C PRO A 167 -18.32 -16.01 5.16
N ARG A 168 -19.03 -17.06 4.74
CA ARG A 168 -18.61 -17.98 3.67
C ARG A 168 -18.53 -17.33 2.28
N SER A 169 -19.10 -16.16 2.12
CA SER A 169 -19.16 -15.45 0.83
C SER A 169 -17.92 -14.65 0.46
N ASP A 170 -17.00 -14.40 1.40
CA ASP A 170 -15.77 -13.66 1.15
C ASP A 170 -14.66 -14.62 0.68
N PRO A 171 -14.10 -14.45 -0.54
CA PRO A 171 -13.04 -15.31 -1.07
C PRO A 171 -11.76 -15.31 -0.20
N PHE A 172 -11.57 -14.29 0.63
CA PHE A 172 -10.46 -14.21 1.60
C PHE A 172 -10.82 -14.78 2.97
N SER A 173 -12.08 -15.10 3.22
CA SER A 173 -12.57 -15.76 4.44
C SER A 173 -12.53 -17.29 4.35
N SER A 174 -12.17 -17.86 3.18
CA SER A 174 -11.91 -19.29 3.03
C SER A 174 -10.75 -19.71 3.94
N ALA A 175 -10.71 -20.98 4.32
CA ALA A 175 -9.62 -21.53 5.15
C ALA A 175 -8.23 -21.43 4.49
N GLU A 176 -8.16 -21.00 3.26
CA GLU A 176 -6.92 -20.88 2.51
C GLU A 176 -6.08 -19.71 2.99
N LEU A 177 -4.81 -20.01 3.31
CA LEU A 177 -3.80 -19.03 3.69
C LEU A 177 -3.12 -18.38 2.47
N THR A 178 -3.74 -18.53 1.29
CA THR A 178 -3.26 -18.02 0.00
C THR A 178 -4.39 -17.35 -0.78
N TYR A 179 -4.01 -16.47 -1.69
CA TYR A 179 -4.92 -15.86 -2.66
C TYR A 179 -4.30 -15.86 -4.04
N SER A 180 -5.14 -15.83 -5.07
CA SER A 180 -4.68 -15.71 -6.45
C SER A 180 -4.87 -14.29 -6.98
N THR A 181 -3.91 -13.81 -7.78
CA THR A 181 -4.01 -12.54 -8.49
C THR A 181 -4.36 -12.69 -9.95
N THR A 182 -4.19 -13.90 -10.51
CA THR A 182 -4.44 -14.21 -11.93
C THR A 182 -5.47 -15.31 -12.14
N GLY A 183 -5.94 -15.95 -11.06
CA GLY A 183 -6.77 -17.17 -11.08
C GLY A 183 -5.96 -18.46 -11.18
N THR A 184 -4.66 -18.40 -11.45
CA THR A 184 -3.77 -19.57 -11.60
C THR A 184 -2.51 -19.53 -10.75
N ASP A 185 -2.15 -18.37 -10.23
CA ASP A 185 -1.05 -18.16 -9.26
C ASP A 185 -1.53 -18.37 -7.83
N SER A 186 -0.60 -18.58 -6.91
CA SER A 186 -0.87 -18.72 -5.48
C SER A 186 0.12 -17.88 -4.70
N ASN A 187 -0.39 -16.90 -3.95
CA ASN A 187 0.38 -15.99 -3.14
C ASN A 187 -0.07 -16.08 -1.68
N PRO A 188 0.83 -15.98 -0.68
CA PRO A 188 0.43 -15.95 0.72
C PRO A 188 -0.54 -14.82 1.01
N ALA A 189 -1.59 -15.10 1.79
CA ALA A 189 -2.61 -14.15 2.22
C ALA A 189 -2.31 -13.68 3.66
N PRO A 190 -1.47 -12.66 3.90
CA PRO A 190 -1.12 -12.26 5.25
C PRO A 190 -2.34 -11.78 6.07
N SER A 191 -3.37 -11.22 5.43
CA SER A 191 -4.61 -10.81 6.13
C SER A 191 -5.42 -11.99 6.69
N ALA A 192 -5.10 -13.23 6.30
CA ALA A 192 -5.69 -14.44 6.87
C ALA A 192 -5.27 -14.69 8.33
N TYR A 193 -4.20 -14.05 8.79
CA TYR A 193 -3.70 -14.22 10.16
C TYR A 193 -4.16 -13.07 11.07
N PRO A 194 -4.89 -13.36 12.17
CA PRO A 194 -5.34 -12.34 13.12
C PRO A 194 -4.23 -11.45 13.67
N SER A 195 -3.01 -11.96 13.79
CA SER A 195 -1.84 -11.18 14.20
C SER A 195 -1.42 -10.09 13.19
N ARG A 196 -1.99 -10.11 11.99
CA ARG A 196 -1.71 -9.11 10.94
C ARG A 196 -2.79 -8.03 10.83
N ARG A 197 -3.75 -7.99 11.76
CA ARG A 197 -4.73 -6.92 11.83
C ARG A 197 -4.07 -5.57 12.01
N PHE A 198 -4.68 -4.53 11.48
CA PHE A 198 -4.20 -3.16 11.59
C PHE A 198 -2.71 -3.02 11.24
N SER A 199 -2.27 -3.71 10.19
CA SER A 199 -0.89 -3.66 9.71
C SER A 199 -0.53 -2.29 9.13
N TRP A 200 0.74 -2.11 8.88
CA TRP A 200 1.28 -0.95 8.19
C TRP A 200 1.46 -1.24 6.70
N ILE A 201 0.84 -0.42 5.85
CA ILE A 201 1.00 -0.42 4.39
C ILE A 201 1.77 0.82 3.97
N HIS A 202 2.76 0.65 3.11
CA HIS A 202 3.40 1.74 2.39
C HIS A 202 3.05 1.69 0.91
N ILE A 203 2.71 2.84 0.33
CA ILE A 203 2.41 2.94 -1.09
C ILE A 203 3.06 4.15 -1.75
N PHE A 204 3.33 3.98 -3.05
CA PHE A 204 3.69 5.02 -4.00
C PHE A 204 2.52 5.21 -4.97
N PRO A 205 1.57 6.13 -4.71
CA PRO A 205 0.33 6.21 -5.49
C PRO A 205 0.53 6.68 -6.93
N GLU A 206 1.68 7.24 -7.27
CA GLU A 206 2.07 7.54 -8.65
C GLU A 206 2.07 6.26 -9.51
N GLY A 207 2.36 5.09 -8.88
CA GLY A 207 2.33 3.77 -9.50
C GLY A 207 3.40 3.56 -10.57
N MET A 208 4.37 4.45 -10.63
CA MET A 208 5.60 4.35 -11.42
C MET A 208 6.63 5.36 -10.91
N ILE A 209 7.90 5.09 -11.18
CA ILE A 209 9.01 6.00 -10.87
C ILE A 209 8.87 7.26 -11.72
N HIS A 210 9.05 8.41 -11.07
CA HIS A 210 9.01 9.71 -11.72
C HIS A 210 10.22 10.57 -11.33
N GLN A 211 11.16 10.72 -12.26
CA GLN A 211 12.37 11.53 -12.09
C GLN A 211 12.23 12.82 -12.88
N HIS A 212 11.67 13.85 -12.23
CA HIS A 212 11.50 15.17 -12.84
C HIS A 212 12.52 16.17 -12.27
N PRO A 213 13.15 17.03 -13.10
CA PRO A 213 14.14 18.01 -12.64
C PRO A 213 13.62 18.92 -11.53
N ASP A 214 12.37 19.39 -11.63
CA ASP A 214 11.72 20.25 -10.65
C ASP A 214 11.16 19.49 -9.44
N LYS A 215 11.45 18.18 -9.31
CA LYS A 215 10.97 17.32 -8.22
C LYS A 215 9.45 17.43 -8.01
N VAL A 216 8.69 17.39 -9.10
CA VAL A 216 7.22 17.41 -9.08
C VAL A 216 6.65 16.00 -9.10
N MET A 217 5.50 15.78 -8.47
CA MET A 217 4.79 14.50 -8.49
C MET A 217 3.88 14.37 -9.70
N ARG A 218 3.73 13.14 -10.16
CA ARG A 218 2.64 12.77 -11.06
C ARG A 218 1.30 12.78 -10.34
N TYR A 219 0.22 12.56 -11.11
CA TYR A 219 -1.08 12.27 -10.52
C TYR A 219 -1.05 10.95 -9.75
N PHE A 220 -1.84 10.88 -8.69
CA PHE A 220 -2.00 9.66 -7.91
C PHE A 220 -3.08 8.76 -8.50
N LYS A 221 -2.83 7.45 -8.51
CA LYS A 221 -3.81 6.44 -8.92
C LYS A 221 -4.82 6.19 -7.81
N TRP A 222 -6.05 5.87 -8.17
CA TRP A 222 -7.19 5.70 -7.25
C TRP A 222 -7.05 4.54 -6.24
N GLY A 223 -6.01 3.72 -6.35
CA GLY A 223 -5.74 2.67 -5.36
C GLY A 223 -5.69 3.21 -3.93
N VAL A 224 -5.08 4.38 -3.71
CA VAL A 224 -5.02 5.01 -2.39
C VAL A 224 -6.40 5.38 -1.86
N ALA A 225 -7.33 5.79 -2.74
CA ALA A 225 -8.70 6.11 -2.34
C ALA A 225 -9.43 4.87 -1.80
N ARG A 226 -9.20 3.69 -2.39
CA ARG A 226 -9.76 2.45 -1.85
C ARG A 226 -9.27 2.16 -0.43
N LEU A 227 -7.96 2.34 -0.19
CA LEU A 227 -7.38 2.12 1.14
C LEU A 227 -7.98 3.05 2.20
N ILE A 228 -8.34 4.29 1.83
CA ILE A 228 -8.99 5.25 2.74
C ILE A 228 -10.48 4.98 2.91
N LEU A 229 -11.19 4.69 1.81
CA LEU A 229 -12.65 4.56 1.84
C LEU A 229 -13.14 3.22 2.39
N GLU A 230 -12.40 2.14 2.10
CA GLU A 230 -12.86 0.77 2.32
C GLU A 230 -12.24 0.11 3.57
N SER A 231 -11.14 0.65 4.13
CA SER A 231 -10.60 0.15 5.40
C SER A 231 -11.47 0.58 6.58
N GLU A 232 -11.66 -0.31 7.55
CA GLU A 232 -12.43 -0.03 8.77
C GLU A 232 -11.63 -0.41 10.03
N PRO A 233 -11.44 0.57 10.93
CA PRO A 233 -11.66 2.01 10.77
C PRO A 233 -10.71 2.68 9.77
N CYS A 234 -10.86 4.00 9.53
CA CYS A 234 -9.93 4.76 8.71
C CYS A 234 -8.50 4.59 9.23
N PRO A 235 -7.52 4.23 8.40
CA PRO A 235 -6.14 4.11 8.85
C PRO A 235 -5.54 5.47 9.27
N ASP A 236 -4.55 5.43 10.14
CA ASP A 236 -3.66 6.56 10.37
C ASP A 236 -2.83 6.80 9.10
N VAL A 237 -2.87 8.00 8.56
CA VAL A 237 -2.17 8.33 7.31
C VAL A 237 -0.98 9.22 7.63
N VAL A 238 0.22 8.79 7.24
CA VAL A 238 1.46 9.57 7.36
C VAL A 238 1.98 9.89 5.97
N PRO A 239 1.87 11.14 5.51
CA PRO A 239 2.46 11.58 4.25
C PRO A 239 3.97 11.72 4.41
N MET A 240 4.72 11.41 3.35
CA MET A 240 6.17 11.48 3.33
C MET A 240 6.66 12.14 2.05
N TRP A 241 7.86 12.70 2.11
CA TRP A 241 8.58 13.21 0.95
C TRP A 241 9.98 12.60 0.88
N ILE A 242 10.34 12.09 -0.28
CA ILE A 242 11.62 11.42 -0.55
C ILE A 242 12.34 12.19 -1.65
N ASP A 243 13.62 12.52 -1.43
CA ASP A 243 14.48 13.16 -2.41
C ASP A 243 15.89 12.58 -2.32
N GLY A 244 16.57 12.46 -3.46
CA GLY A 244 17.93 11.95 -3.54
C GLY A 244 18.09 10.56 -4.14
N PRO A 245 17.22 9.57 -3.89
CA PRO A 245 17.35 8.23 -4.48
C PRO A 245 17.33 8.22 -6.01
N GLN A 246 16.72 9.20 -6.67
CA GLN A 246 16.82 9.39 -8.12
C GLN A 246 18.26 9.57 -8.61
N HIS A 247 19.16 10.09 -7.78
CA HIS A 247 20.58 10.24 -8.09
C HIS A 247 21.40 8.99 -7.75
N ILE A 248 20.87 8.10 -6.90
CA ILE A 248 21.47 6.80 -6.58
C ILE A 248 21.22 5.82 -7.73
N MET A 249 19.97 5.76 -8.21
CA MET A 249 19.54 4.88 -9.29
C MET A 249 18.83 5.68 -10.39
N ASP A 250 19.57 6.62 -10.98
CA ASP A 250 19.11 7.42 -12.11
C ASP A 250 18.71 6.52 -13.29
N ASN A 251 17.58 6.81 -13.93
CA ASN A 251 17.10 6.04 -15.09
C ASN A 251 18.06 6.10 -16.28
N GLU A 252 18.80 7.19 -16.43
CA GLU A 252 19.77 7.41 -17.51
C GLU A 252 21.19 7.06 -17.12
N ARG A 253 21.41 6.48 -15.91
CA ARG A 253 22.77 6.14 -15.45
C ARG A 253 23.51 5.25 -16.41
N GLY A 254 24.81 5.56 -16.58
CA GLY A 254 25.75 4.78 -17.39
C GLY A 254 26.10 3.42 -16.75
N TRP A 255 26.90 2.64 -17.46
CA TRP A 255 27.42 1.36 -16.96
C TRP A 255 28.33 1.56 -15.73
N PRO A 256 28.32 0.66 -14.74
CA PRO A 256 27.44 -0.50 -14.56
C PRO A 256 26.06 -0.09 -14.00
N ARG A 257 25.00 -0.41 -14.74
CA ARG A 257 23.62 0.03 -14.42
C ARG A 257 23.03 -0.59 -13.15
N ALA A 258 23.52 -1.77 -12.76
CA ALA A 258 23.02 -2.48 -11.58
C ALA A 258 23.56 -1.92 -10.25
N ILE A 259 24.64 -1.12 -10.28
CA ILE A 259 25.33 -0.65 -9.07
C ILE A 259 24.76 0.71 -8.64
N PRO A 260 24.21 0.82 -7.40
CA PRO A 260 23.81 2.10 -6.84
C PRO A 260 24.97 3.07 -6.72
N ARG A 261 24.74 4.35 -7.00
CA ARG A 261 25.74 5.40 -6.90
C ARG A 261 25.82 5.91 -5.46
N ALA A 262 27.04 5.96 -4.92
CA ALA A 262 27.34 6.53 -3.61
C ALA A 262 27.64 8.04 -3.68
N GLY A 263 27.81 8.69 -2.53
CA GLY A 263 28.18 10.10 -2.41
C GLY A 263 27.03 11.06 -2.75
N LYS A 264 25.78 10.60 -2.62
CA LYS A 264 24.59 11.40 -2.92
C LYS A 264 23.98 11.99 -1.66
N ASP A 265 23.30 13.12 -1.83
CA ASP A 265 22.45 13.70 -0.80
C ASP A 265 21.08 13.00 -0.88
N VAL A 266 20.63 12.49 0.26
CA VAL A 266 19.33 11.82 0.42
C VAL A 266 18.57 12.49 1.54
N SER A 267 17.34 12.87 1.29
CA SER A 267 16.47 13.38 2.35
C SER A 267 15.16 12.59 2.41
N VAL A 268 14.73 12.33 3.64
CA VAL A 268 13.44 11.69 3.93
C VAL A 268 12.72 12.53 4.97
N THR A 269 11.58 13.07 4.60
CA THR A 269 10.76 13.89 5.49
C THR A 269 9.45 13.17 5.78
N PHE A 270 9.17 12.96 7.06
CA PHE A 270 7.90 12.43 7.56
C PHE A 270 7.00 13.60 7.95
N GLY A 271 5.77 13.61 7.45
CA GLY A 271 4.73 14.51 7.92
C GLY A 271 4.10 14.02 9.22
N ASP A 272 3.30 14.86 9.83
CA ASP A 272 2.46 14.46 10.96
C ASP A 272 1.33 13.51 10.49
N VAL A 273 0.78 12.72 11.42
CA VAL A 273 -0.42 11.92 11.15
C VAL A 273 -1.55 12.85 10.73
N VAL A 274 -2.17 12.55 9.59
CA VAL A 274 -3.28 13.36 9.06
C VAL A 274 -4.49 13.24 9.99
N ASP A 275 -5.11 14.37 10.27
CA ASP A 275 -6.40 14.40 10.96
C ASP A 275 -7.49 13.76 10.07
N SER A 276 -7.67 12.45 10.24
CA SER A 276 -8.57 11.64 9.43
C SER A 276 -10.04 12.06 9.56
N GLU A 277 -10.45 12.54 10.73
CA GLU A 277 -11.83 12.99 10.96
C GLU A 277 -12.13 14.26 10.14
N LYS A 278 -11.16 15.14 10.04
CA LYS A 278 -11.30 16.39 9.29
C LYS A 278 -11.13 16.17 7.78
N VAL A 279 -10.17 15.34 7.36
CA VAL A 279 -9.77 15.24 5.95
C VAL A 279 -10.52 14.14 5.23
N PHE A 280 -10.72 12.96 5.85
CA PHE A 280 -11.22 11.78 5.17
C PHE A 280 -12.64 11.38 5.56
N GLU A 281 -13.07 11.65 6.79
CA GLU A 281 -14.37 11.20 7.26
C GLU A 281 -15.55 11.73 6.43
N PRO A 282 -15.58 12.98 5.91
CA PRO A 282 -16.64 13.42 5.01
C PRO A 282 -16.79 12.57 3.74
N PHE A 283 -15.67 12.11 3.18
CA PHE A 283 -15.67 11.22 2.02
C PHE A 283 -16.12 9.81 2.38
N ARG A 284 -15.72 9.30 3.55
CA ARG A 284 -16.12 7.99 4.06
C ARG A 284 -17.61 7.92 4.35
N GLN A 285 -18.21 8.98 4.87
CA GLN A 285 -19.65 9.08 5.05
C GLN A 285 -20.40 8.99 3.73
N ARG A 286 -19.91 9.68 2.68
CA ARG A 286 -20.46 9.56 1.32
C ARG A 286 -20.35 8.13 0.80
N TRP A 287 -19.20 7.48 0.99
CA TRP A 287 -18.98 6.09 0.58
C TRP A 287 -19.94 5.13 1.29
N ARG A 288 -20.11 5.26 2.61
CA ARG A 288 -21.07 4.44 3.38
C ARG A 288 -22.50 4.67 2.89
N ALA A 289 -22.91 5.91 2.65
CA ALA A 289 -24.23 6.22 2.11
C ALA A 289 -24.46 5.57 0.73
N MET A 290 -23.45 5.56 -0.13
CA MET A 290 -23.51 4.87 -1.43
C MET A 290 -23.63 3.35 -1.26
N LYS A 291 -22.90 2.73 -0.34
CA LYS A 291 -23.01 1.30 -0.01
C LYS A 291 -24.43 0.96 0.47
N GLU A 292 -24.98 1.74 1.39
CA GLU A 292 -26.35 1.53 1.90
C GLU A 292 -27.41 1.67 0.80
N LYS A 293 -27.23 2.60 -0.13
CA LYS A 293 -28.09 2.74 -1.30
C LYS A 293 -28.03 1.50 -2.21
N ALA A 294 -26.83 1.00 -2.47
CA ALA A 294 -26.62 -0.22 -3.27
C ALA A 294 -27.25 -1.45 -2.61
N LYS A 295 -27.10 -1.62 -1.29
CA LYS A 295 -27.75 -2.69 -0.52
C LYS A 295 -29.27 -2.66 -0.63
N ARG A 296 -29.87 -1.47 -0.44
CA ARG A 296 -31.34 -1.32 -0.55
C ARG A 296 -31.85 -1.68 -1.94
N LYS A 297 -31.12 -1.24 -3.00
CA LYS A 297 -31.46 -1.58 -4.38
C LYS A 297 -31.41 -3.09 -4.60
N GLN A 298 -30.36 -3.76 -4.13
CA GLN A 298 -30.17 -5.20 -4.29
C GLN A 298 -31.24 -6.01 -3.55
N LEU A 299 -31.63 -5.59 -2.34
CA LEU A 299 -32.75 -6.20 -1.59
C LEU A 299 -34.09 -6.07 -2.32
N GLN A 300 -34.34 -4.93 -2.98
CA GLN A 300 -35.54 -4.71 -3.77
C GLN A 300 -35.62 -5.57 -5.02
N ASP A 301 -34.44 -5.75 -5.69
CA ASP A 301 -34.36 -6.45 -6.97
C ASP A 301 -34.32 -7.99 -6.81
N SER A 302 -33.66 -8.51 -5.79
CA SER A 302 -33.42 -9.95 -5.64
C SER A 302 -34.29 -10.63 -4.55
N GLY A 303 -34.73 -9.90 -3.55
CA GLY A 303 -35.40 -10.48 -2.36
C GLY A 303 -34.52 -11.41 -1.52
N ASP A 304 -33.23 -11.56 -1.88
CA ASP A 304 -32.28 -12.50 -1.27
C ASP A 304 -31.28 -11.77 -0.39
N HIS A 305 -31.30 -12.05 0.91
CA HIS A 305 -30.39 -11.49 1.89
C HIS A 305 -28.93 -11.96 1.71
N SER A 306 -28.69 -13.13 1.12
CA SER A 306 -27.34 -13.66 0.94
C SER A 306 -26.48 -12.81 -0.01
N THR A 307 -27.11 -12.10 -0.95
CA THR A 307 -26.42 -11.20 -1.88
C THR A 307 -25.97 -9.88 -1.21
N VAL A 308 -26.65 -9.47 -0.13
CA VAL A 308 -26.33 -8.25 0.63
C VAL A 308 -25.04 -8.42 1.44
N ASP A 309 -24.79 -9.60 1.95
CA ASP A 309 -23.57 -9.92 2.72
C ASP A 309 -22.30 -9.72 1.88
N THR A 310 -22.41 -9.85 0.55
CA THR A 310 -21.26 -9.62 -0.34
C THR A 310 -20.86 -8.15 -0.47
N ILE A 311 -21.81 -7.21 -0.31
CA ILE A 311 -21.50 -5.75 -0.33
C ILE A 311 -20.75 -5.34 0.94
N ASP A 312 -20.95 -6.04 2.03
CA ASP A 312 -20.27 -5.75 3.31
C ASP A 312 -18.91 -6.42 3.43
N SER A 313 -18.57 -7.33 2.53
CA SER A 313 -17.28 -7.99 2.56
C SER A 313 -16.13 -6.99 2.39
N LEU A 314 -15.23 -6.96 3.38
CA LEU A 314 -14.16 -5.97 3.50
C LEU A 314 -13.22 -6.02 2.30
N GLY A 315 -13.14 -4.91 1.55
CA GLY A 315 -12.28 -4.76 0.38
C GLY A 315 -12.79 -5.47 -0.89
N VAL A 316 -13.99 -6.06 -0.85
CA VAL A 316 -14.66 -6.64 -2.02
C VAL A 316 -15.80 -5.71 -2.44
N VAL A 317 -15.76 -5.23 -3.65
CA VAL A 317 -16.82 -4.42 -4.25
C VAL A 317 -17.44 -5.21 -5.38
N THR A 318 -18.70 -5.62 -5.24
CA THR A 318 -19.42 -6.42 -6.24
C THR A 318 -20.37 -5.58 -7.10
N ASP A 319 -20.95 -4.53 -6.51
CA ASP A 319 -21.91 -3.64 -7.17
C ASP A 319 -21.23 -2.79 -8.28
N GLU A 320 -21.83 -2.74 -9.45
CA GLU A 320 -21.27 -2.05 -10.61
C GLU A 320 -21.31 -0.53 -10.48
N ASP A 321 -22.32 0.03 -9.80
CA ASP A 321 -22.40 1.48 -9.55
C ASP A 321 -21.32 1.91 -8.55
N LEU A 322 -21.03 1.07 -7.54
CA LEU A 322 -19.91 1.28 -6.61
C LEU A 322 -18.55 1.12 -7.27
N LYS A 323 -18.41 0.28 -8.30
CA LYS A 323 -17.17 0.13 -9.06
C LYS A 323 -16.95 1.26 -10.06
N PHE A 324 -17.92 1.49 -10.92
CA PHE A 324 -17.75 2.27 -12.14
C PHE A 324 -18.73 3.45 -12.27
N GLY A 325 -19.67 3.62 -11.35
CA GLY A 325 -20.61 4.74 -11.34
C GLY A 325 -19.89 6.09 -11.23
N LYS A 326 -20.42 7.10 -11.87
CA LYS A 326 -19.82 8.46 -11.92
C LYS A 326 -19.59 9.05 -10.53
N GLU A 327 -20.53 8.83 -9.58
CA GLU A 327 -20.42 9.31 -8.21
C GLU A 327 -19.26 8.62 -7.48
N ALA A 328 -19.10 7.30 -7.64
CA ALA A 328 -18.01 6.54 -7.06
C ALA A 328 -16.65 6.92 -7.63
N GLN A 329 -16.57 7.18 -8.95
CA GLN A 329 -15.37 7.68 -9.59
C GLN A 329 -14.99 9.08 -9.08
N GLN A 330 -15.96 10.01 -9.02
CA GLN A 330 -15.72 11.36 -8.50
C GLN A 330 -15.23 11.32 -7.03
N LEU A 331 -15.87 10.48 -6.19
CA LEU A 331 -15.44 10.32 -4.81
C LEU A 331 -13.99 9.82 -4.70
N ARG A 332 -13.57 8.88 -5.54
CA ARG A 332 -12.18 8.42 -5.58
C ARG A 332 -11.22 9.49 -6.05
N ILE A 333 -11.60 10.32 -7.00
CA ILE A 333 -10.83 11.49 -7.43
C ILE A 333 -10.63 12.44 -6.24
N ASP A 334 -11.72 12.81 -5.56
CA ASP A 334 -11.70 13.74 -4.43
C ASP A 334 -10.77 13.24 -3.30
N VAL A 335 -10.88 11.96 -2.92
CA VAL A 335 -10.03 11.34 -1.89
C VAL A 335 -8.57 11.27 -2.33
N THR A 336 -8.33 10.88 -3.59
CA THR A 336 -6.97 10.80 -4.13
C THR A 336 -6.28 12.16 -4.12
N MET A 337 -7.02 13.20 -4.50
CA MET A 337 -6.51 14.59 -4.44
C MET A 337 -6.27 15.04 -3.00
N ALA A 338 -7.15 14.68 -2.05
CA ALA A 338 -6.94 14.98 -0.63
C ALA A 338 -5.64 14.35 -0.13
N VAL A 339 -5.39 13.06 -0.40
CA VAL A 339 -4.14 12.39 -0.02
C VAL A 339 -2.92 13.04 -0.69
N ARG A 340 -3.00 13.36 -1.99
CA ARG A 340 -1.92 14.02 -2.71
C ARG A 340 -1.59 15.39 -2.10
N ASN A 341 -2.60 16.14 -1.67
CA ASN A 341 -2.41 17.43 -1.01
C ASN A 341 -1.68 17.29 0.34
N GLU A 342 -1.89 16.20 1.08
CA GLU A 342 -1.13 15.95 2.31
C GLU A 342 0.36 15.71 2.00
N VAL A 343 0.69 14.95 0.97
CA VAL A 343 2.09 14.77 0.53
C VAL A 343 2.68 16.10 0.01
N LEU A 344 1.90 16.91 -0.70
CA LEU A 344 2.34 18.26 -1.13
C LEU A 344 2.65 19.19 0.04
N LYS A 345 1.94 19.09 1.17
CA LYS A 345 2.29 19.85 2.38
C LYS A 345 3.67 19.49 2.88
N VAL A 346 4.01 18.19 2.93
CA VAL A 346 5.34 17.72 3.32
C VAL A 346 6.40 18.19 2.31
N ARG A 347 6.11 18.08 1.01
CA ARG A 347 7.01 18.60 -0.04
C ARG A 347 7.31 20.10 0.17
N ARG A 348 6.29 20.92 0.43
CA ARG A 348 6.47 22.36 0.70
C ARG A 348 7.32 22.64 1.93
N SER A 349 7.19 21.84 3.00
CA SER A 349 7.99 22.01 4.21
C SER A 349 9.50 21.82 3.96
N THR A 350 9.89 21.13 2.86
CA THR A 350 11.31 21.03 2.46
C THR A 350 11.82 22.24 1.66
N GLY A 351 11.02 23.30 1.51
CA GLY A 351 11.41 24.52 0.79
C GLY A 351 11.19 24.48 -0.72
N LEU A 352 10.60 23.39 -1.26
CA LEU A 352 10.28 23.30 -2.67
C LEU A 352 9.06 24.17 -3.03
N ALA A 353 9.11 24.83 -4.19
CA ALA A 353 8.03 25.65 -4.71
C ALA A 353 6.73 24.85 -4.95
N ASP A 354 5.60 25.52 -4.90
CA ASP A 354 4.30 24.89 -5.24
C ASP A 354 4.29 24.32 -6.64
N GLU A 355 3.61 23.18 -6.78
CA GLU A 355 3.38 22.58 -8.10
C GLU A 355 2.16 23.20 -8.79
N ASP A 356 2.16 23.21 -10.12
CA ASP A 356 0.94 23.49 -10.89
C ASP A 356 -0.14 22.46 -10.52
N PRO A 357 -1.33 22.88 -10.04
CA PRO A 357 -2.42 21.98 -9.69
C PRO A 357 -2.83 21.00 -10.81
N LYS A 358 -2.63 21.37 -12.07
CA LYS A 358 -2.89 20.51 -13.24
C LYS A 358 -2.07 19.23 -13.22
N ARG A 359 -0.90 19.20 -12.57
CA ARG A 359 -0.07 18.00 -12.44
C ARG A 359 -0.73 16.90 -11.60
N GLY A 360 -1.71 17.23 -10.76
CA GLY A 360 -2.53 16.26 -10.04
C GLY A 360 -3.60 15.58 -10.90
N LEU A 361 -3.84 16.04 -12.11
CA LEU A 361 -4.90 15.54 -12.99
C LEU A 361 -4.34 14.48 -13.95
N ALA A 362 -5.04 13.36 -14.07
CA ALA A 362 -4.68 12.29 -15.01
C ALA A 362 -4.67 12.77 -16.48
N ASP A 363 -5.54 13.73 -16.84
CA ASP A 363 -5.62 14.28 -18.19
C ASP A 363 -4.34 15.02 -18.63
N THR A 364 -3.60 15.60 -17.68
CA THR A 364 -2.30 16.25 -17.95
C THR A 364 -1.29 15.23 -18.50
N TRP A 365 -1.41 13.96 -18.08
CA TRP A 365 -0.51 12.85 -18.41
C TRP A 365 -1.08 11.90 -19.46
N ARG A 366 -2.22 12.23 -20.05
CA ARG A 366 -3.00 11.36 -20.95
C ARG A 366 -2.21 10.85 -22.17
N LYS A 367 -1.28 11.65 -22.67
CA LYS A 367 -0.46 11.31 -23.85
C LYS A 367 0.78 10.48 -23.49
N GLU A 368 1.02 10.23 -22.24
CA GLU A 368 2.23 9.57 -21.75
C GLU A 368 2.42 8.18 -22.34
N GLY A 369 1.35 7.38 -22.45
CA GLY A 369 1.41 6.03 -23.01
C GLY A 369 1.87 5.96 -24.47
N SER A 370 1.59 6.98 -25.28
CA SER A 370 2.04 7.06 -26.67
C SER A 370 3.50 7.49 -26.78
N LEU A 371 4.00 8.26 -25.82
CA LEU A 371 5.38 8.73 -25.74
C LEU A 371 6.29 7.76 -24.99
N ALA A 372 5.72 6.78 -24.26
CA ALA A 372 6.46 5.82 -23.44
C ALA A 372 7.51 4.98 -24.20
N ARG A 373 7.47 4.98 -25.54
CA ARG A 373 8.43 4.27 -26.41
C ARG A 373 9.60 5.14 -26.90
N GLU A 374 9.58 6.44 -26.65
CA GLU A 374 10.48 7.41 -27.31
C GLU A 374 11.51 8.10 -26.38
N GLY A 375 11.63 7.70 -25.12
CA GLY A 375 12.70 8.12 -24.21
C GLY A 375 12.41 9.31 -23.29
N LEU A 376 11.68 10.32 -23.71
CA LEU A 376 11.32 11.50 -22.90
C LEU A 376 9.83 11.79 -22.96
N LYS A 377 9.25 12.23 -21.84
CA LYS A 377 7.88 12.71 -21.72
C LYS A 377 7.80 14.20 -22.10
N GLN A 378 6.57 14.70 -22.38
CA GLN A 378 6.39 16.11 -22.74
C GLN A 378 6.85 17.10 -21.64
N ASP A 379 6.95 16.66 -20.40
CA ASP A 379 7.43 17.45 -19.26
C ASP A 379 8.95 17.37 -19.06
N GLY A 380 9.66 16.66 -19.94
CA GLY A 380 11.12 16.46 -19.85
C GLY A 380 11.55 15.34 -18.92
N SER A 381 10.63 14.60 -18.28
CA SER A 381 10.97 13.46 -17.43
C SER A 381 11.24 12.20 -18.26
N SER A 382 12.13 11.33 -17.75
CA SER A 382 12.47 10.05 -18.41
C SER A 382 11.32 9.05 -18.35
N ILE A 383 11.15 8.26 -19.43
CA ILE A 383 10.03 7.32 -19.60
C ILE A 383 10.40 5.87 -19.26
N LYS A 384 11.64 5.56 -18.95
CA LYS A 384 12.00 4.18 -18.70
C LYS A 384 11.21 3.62 -17.51
N ASP A 385 10.08 2.98 -17.83
CA ASP A 385 9.46 1.99 -16.95
C ASP A 385 10.46 0.87 -16.73
N THR A 386 11.04 0.84 -15.57
CA THR A 386 11.83 -0.30 -15.10
C THR A 386 10.94 -1.25 -14.32
#